data_f1e522224fedee27e478afe7b4c29cad
#
_entry.id   f1e522224fedee27e478afe7b4c29cad
#
_cell.length_a   1.000
_cell.length_b   1.000
_cell.length_c   1.000
_cell.angle_alpha   90.00
_cell.angle_beta   90.00
_cell.angle_gamma   90.00
#
_symmetry.space_group_name_H-M   'P 1'
#
loop_
_entity.id
_entity.type
_entity.pdbx_description
1 polymer ?
#
loop_
_entity_poly.entity_id
_entity_poly.type
_entity_poly.pdbx_seq_one_letter_code
_entity_poly.pdbx_strand_id
1 'polypeptide(L)'
;MKNKEGPHGRPCFYAFPDITEPNIYWCIPISSRIEKYERIAEDKIAKQIEKGYKNPKCNTIRFGEVLGQKRAFLIQNMFPLTAKYISNVYIDKNTQSPVTIPPATEKDIVKNAKDILKLVFRGYSNLVFSDIQKIYTDLAAELHPEQQ
;
A
#
# COMPACT_ATOMS: atom_id res chain seq x y z
N MET A 1 -4.02 -3.07 22.37
CA MET A 1 -3.72 -4.23 21.55
C MET A 1 -2.55 -3.93 20.64
N LYS A 2 -1.63 -4.85 20.55
CA LYS A 2 -0.52 -4.68 19.63
C LYS A 2 -0.97 -4.97 18.21
N ASN A 3 -0.61 -4.11 17.31
CA ASN A 3 -0.75 -4.41 15.90
C ASN A 3 0.32 -5.41 15.51
N LYS A 4 -0.07 -6.44 14.81
CA LYS A 4 0.86 -7.48 14.41
C LYS A 4 1.02 -7.56 12.92
N GLU A 5 0.53 -6.59 12.26
CA GLU A 5 0.47 -6.53 10.82
C GLU A 5 1.66 -5.74 10.32
N GLY A 6 2.38 -6.32 9.41
CA GLY A 6 3.52 -5.68 8.81
C GLY A 6 4.71 -5.52 9.75
N PRO A 7 5.85 -5.10 9.22
CA PRO A 7 7.10 -5.03 9.99
C PRO A 7 7.09 -4.00 11.11
N HIS A 8 6.18 -3.04 11.08
CA HIS A 8 6.10 -1.99 12.08
C HIS A 8 4.89 -2.11 13.00
N GLY A 9 4.26 -3.29 13.01
CA GLY A 9 3.11 -3.55 13.85
C GLY A 9 1.85 -2.80 13.45
N ARG A 10 1.76 -2.30 12.23
CA ARG A 10 0.59 -1.61 11.71
C ARG A 10 -0.23 -2.52 10.81
N PRO A 11 -1.57 -2.34 10.75
CA PRO A 11 -2.39 -3.08 9.81
C PRO A 11 -1.93 -2.82 8.38
N CYS A 12 -1.89 -3.88 7.59
CA CYS A 12 -1.52 -3.79 6.19
C CYS A 12 -2.56 -4.49 5.33
N PHE A 13 -2.80 -3.92 4.16
CA PHE A 13 -3.59 -4.55 3.13
C PHE A 13 -2.63 -5.25 2.15
N TYR A 14 -2.78 -6.57 2.00
CA TYR A 14 -2.00 -7.34 1.02
C TYR A 14 -2.69 -7.17 -0.32
N ALA A 15 -2.27 -6.16 -1.06
CA ALA A 15 -3.00 -5.68 -2.21
C ALA A 15 -2.98 -6.65 -3.39
N PHE A 16 -1.80 -7.15 -3.74
CA PHE A 16 -1.67 -8.05 -4.90
C PHE A 16 -0.28 -8.68 -4.94
N PRO A 17 -0.17 -9.86 -5.57
CA PRO A 17 1.14 -10.44 -5.83
C PRO A 17 1.84 -9.68 -6.96
N ASP A 18 3.16 -9.66 -6.93
CA ASP A 18 3.94 -9.05 -8.00
C ASP A 18 3.79 -9.84 -9.32
N ILE A 19 3.76 -9.14 -10.44
CA ILE A 19 3.56 -9.76 -11.74
C ILE A 19 4.72 -10.69 -12.09
N THR A 20 5.94 -10.24 -11.84
CA THR A 20 7.16 -10.98 -12.18
C THR A 20 7.52 -12.03 -11.14
N GLU A 21 7.33 -11.69 -9.86
CA GLU A 21 7.65 -12.58 -8.74
C GLU A 21 6.39 -12.84 -7.91
N PRO A 22 5.56 -13.82 -8.28
CA PRO A 22 4.27 -14.02 -7.59
C PRO A 22 4.39 -14.34 -6.10
N ASN A 23 5.55 -14.71 -5.61
CA ASN A 23 5.78 -14.95 -4.19
C ASN A 23 6.11 -13.67 -3.42
N ILE A 24 6.18 -12.54 -4.10
CA ILE A 24 6.30 -11.23 -3.48
C ILE A 24 4.93 -10.56 -3.51
N TYR A 25 4.48 -10.06 -2.36
CA TYR A 25 3.20 -9.36 -2.21
C TYR A 25 3.45 -7.89 -1.94
N TRP A 26 2.71 -7.03 -2.62
CA TRP A 26 2.75 -5.60 -2.38
C TRP A 26 1.76 -5.28 -1.27
N CYS A 27 2.25 -4.66 -0.21
CA CYS A 27 1.50 -4.38 1.00
C CYS A 27 1.32 -2.88 1.17
N ILE A 28 0.12 -2.48 1.57
CA ILE A 28 -0.23 -1.07 1.74
C ILE A 28 -0.66 -0.85 3.19
N PRO A 29 0.08 -0.02 3.96
CA PRO A 29 -0.31 0.26 5.33
C PRO A 29 -1.66 0.96 5.42
N ILE A 30 -2.40 0.66 6.47
CA ILE A 30 -3.71 1.23 6.76
C ILE A 30 -3.58 2.10 8.00
N SER A 31 -4.12 3.32 7.97
CA SER A 31 -4.05 4.24 9.10
C SER A 31 -5.43 4.74 9.51
N SER A 32 -5.61 4.90 10.82
CA SER A 32 -6.82 5.50 11.37
C SER A 32 -6.74 7.02 11.50
N ARG A 33 -5.59 7.61 11.18
CA ARG A 33 -5.37 9.06 11.29
C ARG A 33 -5.96 9.79 10.09
N ILE A 34 -7.27 9.75 9.96
CA ILE A 34 -7.98 10.25 8.79
C ILE A 34 -7.74 11.75 8.57
N GLU A 35 -7.87 12.56 9.63
CA GLU A 35 -7.72 14.00 9.48
C GLU A 35 -6.34 14.40 8.97
N LYS A 36 -5.31 13.74 9.48
CA LYS A 36 -3.94 13.99 9.03
C LYS A 36 -3.78 13.73 7.54
N TYR A 37 -4.26 12.57 7.09
CA TYR A 37 -4.06 12.18 5.69
C TYR A 37 -5.01 12.87 4.74
N GLU A 38 -6.20 13.27 5.19
CA GLU A 38 -7.07 14.12 4.40
C GLU A 38 -6.40 15.46 4.13
N ARG A 39 -5.75 16.02 5.14
CA ARG A 39 -5.05 17.30 4.99
C ARG A 39 -3.90 17.20 4.00
N ILE A 40 -3.12 16.11 4.10
CA ILE A 40 -2.01 15.88 3.18
C ILE A 40 -2.53 15.71 1.75
N ALA A 41 -3.61 14.95 1.57
CA ALA A 41 -4.21 14.73 0.26
C ALA A 41 -4.75 16.04 -0.34
N GLU A 42 -5.42 16.84 0.46
CA GLU A 42 -5.94 18.14 0.02
C GLU A 42 -4.81 19.06 -0.42
N ASP A 43 -3.69 19.06 0.32
CA ASP A 43 -2.52 19.87 -0.01
C ASP A 43 -1.94 19.46 -1.36
N LYS A 44 -1.81 18.16 -1.60
CA LYS A 44 -1.31 17.66 -2.88
C LYS A 44 -2.22 18.03 -4.04
N ILE A 45 -3.54 17.95 -3.82
CA ILE A 45 -4.52 18.34 -4.83
C ILE A 45 -4.45 19.84 -5.12
N ALA A 46 -4.33 20.65 -4.07
CA ALA A 46 -4.21 22.09 -4.22
C ALA A 46 -3.00 22.48 -5.07
N LYS A 47 -1.86 21.82 -4.84
CA LYS A 47 -0.65 22.06 -5.62
C LYS A 47 -0.83 21.67 -7.09
N GLN A 48 -1.56 20.61 -7.36
CA GLN A 48 -1.87 20.21 -8.73
C GLN A 48 -2.76 21.24 -9.42
N ILE A 49 -3.73 21.78 -8.71
CA ILE A 49 -4.61 22.82 -9.24
C ILE A 49 -3.79 24.07 -9.61
N GLU A 50 -2.86 24.48 -8.74
CA GLU A 50 -1.97 25.60 -9.01
C GLU A 50 -1.14 25.39 -10.28
N LYS A 51 -0.77 24.15 -10.56
CA LYS A 51 0.02 23.80 -11.74
C LYS A 51 -0.83 23.60 -12.99
N GLY A 52 -2.15 23.74 -12.89
CA GLY A 52 -3.06 23.64 -14.01
C GLY A 52 -3.47 22.24 -14.41
N TYR A 53 -3.36 21.27 -13.51
CA TYR A 53 -3.78 19.90 -13.78
C TYR A 53 -5.30 19.85 -14.01
N LYS A 54 -5.72 19.15 -15.07
CA LYS A 54 -7.14 19.05 -15.40
C LYS A 54 -7.93 18.16 -14.45
N ASN A 55 -7.31 17.06 -13.99
CA ASN A 55 -7.97 16.11 -13.10
C ASN A 55 -7.10 15.88 -11.86
N PRO A 56 -7.03 16.87 -10.97
CA PRO A 56 -6.21 16.73 -9.77
C PRO A 56 -6.77 15.65 -8.86
N LYS A 57 -5.88 14.79 -8.39
CA LYS A 57 -6.25 13.78 -7.39
C LYS A 57 -5.00 13.33 -6.63
N CYS A 58 -5.23 12.83 -5.42
CA CYS A 58 -4.15 12.23 -4.66
C CYS A 58 -4.24 10.71 -4.80
N ASN A 59 -3.43 10.14 -5.68
CA ASN A 59 -3.42 8.69 -5.90
C ASN A 59 -2.42 7.94 -5.03
N THR A 60 -1.68 8.65 -4.18
CA THR A 60 -0.75 8.04 -3.23
C THR A 60 -1.36 7.84 -1.85
N ILE A 61 -2.53 8.42 -1.61
CA ILE A 61 -3.31 8.21 -0.39
C ILE A 61 -4.76 8.03 -0.82
N ARG A 62 -5.34 6.87 -0.50
CA ARG A 62 -6.74 6.60 -0.81
C ARG A 62 -7.49 6.29 0.47
N PHE A 63 -8.81 6.46 0.45
CA PHE A 63 -9.64 6.24 1.62
C PHE A 63 -10.68 5.18 1.32
N GLY A 64 -11.02 4.40 2.33
CA GLY A 64 -12.05 3.38 2.22
C GLY A 64 -12.41 2.85 3.59
N GLU A 65 -13.43 1.97 3.62
CA GLU A 65 -13.90 1.41 4.87
C GLU A 65 -13.22 0.09 5.21
N VAL A 66 -12.89 -0.06 6.51
CA VAL A 66 -12.45 -1.32 7.07
C VAL A 66 -13.27 -1.52 8.33
N LEU A 67 -14.02 -2.61 8.40
CA LEU A 67 -14.92 -2.90 9.53
C LEU A 67 -15.89 -1.75 9.81
N GLY A 68 -16.41 -1.14 8.76
CA GLY A 68 -17.39 -0.05 8.86
C GLY A 68 -16.83 1.30 9.25
N GLN A 69 -15.50 1.44 9.34
CA GLN A 69 -14.85 2.69 9.69
C GLN A 69 -13.94 3.16 8.58
N LYS A 70 -13.97 4.47 8.32
CA LYS A 70 -13.10 5.06 7.31
C LYS A 70 -11.64 4.94 7.70
N ARG A 71 -10.81 4.55 6.75
CA ARG A 71 -9.36 4.41 6.94
C ARG A 71 -8.62 4.99 5.76
N ALA A 72 -7.35 5.37 6.01
CA ALA A 72 -6.46 5.84 4.96
C ALA A 72 -5.56 4.68 4.53
N PHE A 73 -5.48 4.46 3.23
CA PHE A 73 -4.60 3.46 2.64
C PHE A 73 -3.40 4.20 2.06
N LEU A 74 -2.23 3.96 2.64
CA LEU A 74 -1.02 4.74 2.38
C LEU A 74 -0.19 4.11 1.27
N ILE A 75 -0.61 4.32 0.02
CA ILE A 75 0.13 3.83 -1.14
C ILE A 75 1.54 4.40 -1.15
N GLN A 76 1.71 5.63 -0.70
CA GLN A 76 3.03 6.26 -0.59
C GLN A 76 3.98 5.51 0.34
N ASN A 77 3.46 4.65 1.21
CA ASN A 77 4.26 3.86 2.14
C ASN A 77 4.23 2.36 1.80
N MET A 78 3.76 1.98 0.60
CA MET A 78 3.69 0.57 0.26
C MET A 78 5.08 -0.05 0.18
N PHE A 79 5.12 -1.36 0.38
CA PHE A 79 6.38 -2.10 0.40
C PHE A 79 6.13 -3.54 0.00
N PRO A 80 7.15 -4.23 -0.55
CA PRO A 80 7.01 -5.64 -0.91
C PRO A 80 7.38 -6.55 0.26
N LEU A 81 6.70 -7.69 0.37
CA LEU A 81 7.01 -8.73 1.35
C LEU A 81 6.82 -10.10 0.73
N THR A 82 7.59 -11.07 1.22
CA THR A 82 7.34 -12.48 0.93
C THR A 82 6.58 -13.10 2.11
N ALA A 83 6.02 -14.28 1.90
CA ALA A 83 5.29 -14.99 2.95
C ALA A 83 6.12 -15.22 4.22
N LYS A 84 7.43 -15.31 4.07
CA LYS A 84 8.37 -15.46 5.19
C LYS A 84 8.24 -14.34 6.23
N TYR A 85 7.92 -13.13 5.78
CA TYR A 85 7.83 -11.94 6.63
C TYR A 85 6.41 -11.59 7.03
N ILE A 86 5.41 -12.33 6.55
CA ILE A 86 4.02 -12.12 6.93
C ILE A 86 3.74 -12.91 8.19
N SER A 87 3.63 -12.22 9.32
CA SER A 87 3.45 -12.89 10.60
C SER A 87 2.01 -13.17 10.95
N ASN A 88 1.08 -12.31 10.55
CA ASN A 88 -0.32 -12.43 10.90
C ASN A 88 -1.23 -11.88 9.81
N VAL A 89 -2.40 -12.51 9.69
CA VAL A 89 -3.49 -11.97 8.88
C VAL A 89 -4.35 -11.11 9.80
N TYR A 90 -4.81 -9.98 9.29
CA TYR A 90 -5.74 -9.12 10.03
C TYR A 90 -7.09 -9.84 10.10
N ILE A 91 -7.55 -10.14 11.32
CA ILE A 91 -8.75 -10.94 11.53
C ILE A 91 -9.81 -10.13 12.28
N ASP A 92 -11.06 -10.19 11.76
CA ASP A 92 -12.21 -9.62 12.45
C ASP A 92 -12.50 -10.47 13.70
N LYS A 93 -12.47 -9.85 14.86
CA LYS A 93 -12.68 -10.54 16.14
C LYS A 93 -14.09 -11.09 16.29
N ASN A 94 -15.08 -10.47 15.65
CA ASN A 94 -16.46 -10.89 15.77
C ASN A 94 -16.80 -12.11 14.94
N THR A 95 -16.26 -12.20 13.74
CA THR A 95 -16.56 -13.28 12.80
C THR A 95 -15.50 -14.35 12.74
N GLN A 96 -14.32 -14.09 13.32
CA GLN A 96 -13.14 -14.98 13.24
C GLN A 96 -12.68 -15.20 11.80
N SER A 97 -13.06 -14.30 10.91
CA SER A 97 -12.69 -14.36 9.50
C SER A 97 -11.68 -13.27 9.16
N PRO A 98 -10.87 -13.47 8.12
CA PRO A 98 -9.98 -12.41 7.65
C PRO A 98 -10.79 -11.15 7.33
N VAL A 99 -10.26 -9.99 7.71
CA VAL A 99 -10.88 -8.71 7.39
C VAL A 99 -10.82 -8.52 5.88
N THR A 100 -11.96 -8.17 5.29
CA THR A 100 -12.06 -7.90 3.87
C THR A 100 -12.37 -6.43 3.64
N ILE A 101 -12.04 -5.96 2.47
CA ILE A 101 -12.27 -4.58 2.04
C ILE A 101 -13.37 -4.61 0.99
N PRO A 102 -14.31 -3.64 0.99
CA PRO A 102 -15.35 -3.63 -0.05
C PRO A 102 -14.74 -3.71 -1.45
N PRO A 103 -15.32 -4.49 -2.36
CA PRO A 103 -14.73 -4.72 -3.68
C PRO A 103 -14.41 -3.45 -4.47
N ALA A 104 -15.26 -2.44 -4.39
CA ALA A 104 -15.02 -1.18 -5.10
C ALA A 104 -13.79 -0.46 -4.53
N THR A 105 -13.63 -0.48 -3.21
CA THR A 105 -12.47 0.13 -2.54
C THR A 105 -11.21 -0.63 -2.91
N GLU A 106 -11.24 -1.95 -2.87
CA GLU A 106 -10.10 -2.77 -3.24
C GLU A 106 -9.66 -2.48 -4.67
N LYS A 107 -10.60 -2.43 -5.60
CA LYS A 107 -10.31 -2.15 -7.00
C LYS A 107 -9.64 -0.79 -7.18
N ASP A 108 -10.14 0.23 -6.49
CA ASP A 108 -9.56 1.58 -6.55
C ASP A 108 -8.12 1.59 -6.02
N ILE A 109 -7.90 0.98 -4.87
CA ILE A 109 -6.59 0.97 -4.22
C ILE A 109 -5.58 0.19 -5.05
N VAL A 110 -5.94 -0.99 -5.52
CA VAL A 110 -5.06 -1.83 -6.32
C VAL A 110 -4.67 -1.14 -7.62
N LYS A 111 -5.65 -0.51 -8.30
CA LYS A 111 -5.37 0.21 -9.54
C LYS A 111 -4.38 1.34 -9.31
N ASN A 112 -4.61 2.16 -8.29
CA ASN A 112 -3.72 3.28 -8.00
C ASN A 112 -2.32 2.80 -7.59
N ALA A 113 -2.24 1.74 -6.79
CA ALA A 113 -0.96 1.18 -6.38
C ALA A 113 -0.18 0.65 -7.58
N LYS A 114 -0.83 -0.05 -8.49
CA LYS A 114 -0.16 -0.56 -9.69
C LYS A 114 0.34 0.56 -10.58
N ASP A 115 -0.44 1.63 -10.72
CA ASP A 115 -0.02 2.80 -11.51
C ASP A 115 1.19 3.47 -10.88
N ILE A 116 1.20 3.62 -9.56
CA ILE A 116 2.33 4.21 -8.83
C ILE A 116 3.59 3.33 -9.01
N LEU A 117 3.45 2.00 -8.89
CA LEU A 117 4.58 1.10 -9.06
C LEU A 117 5.21 1.23 -10.45
N LYS A 118 4.38 1.34 -11.49
CA LYS A 118 4.88 1.53 -12.85
C LYS A 118 5.75 2.78 -12.94
N LEU A 119 5.32 3.86 -12.33
CA LEU A 119 6.07 5.11 -12.34
C LEU A 119 7.36 5.00 -11.52
N VAL A 120 7.31 4.38 -10.34
CA VAL A 120 8.49 4.21 -9.51
C VAL A 120 9.57 3.41 -10.23
N PHE A 121 9.19 2.30 -10.87
CA PHE A 121 10.14 1.46 -11.60
C PHE A 121 10.63 2.10 -12.91
N ARG A 122 10.02 3.21 -13.31
CA ARG A 122 10.51 4.03 -14.42
C ARG A 122 11.40 5.18 -13.98
N GLY A 123 11.64 5.31 -12.67
CA GLY A 123 12.54 6.33 -12.13
C GLY A 123 11.89 7.42 -11.28
N TYR A 124 10.57 7.40 -11.10
CA TYR A 124 9.87 8.39 -10.28
C TYR A 124 9.80 7.92 -8.82
N SER A 125 10.96 7.63 -8.24
CA SER A 125 11.05 7.02 -6.91
C SER A 125 10.55 7.92 -5.77
N ASN A 126 10.43 9.23 -6.01
CA ASN A 126 9.93 10.15 -5.00
C ASN A 126 8.44 10.02 -4.70
N LEU A 127 7.72 9.17 -5.43
CA LEU A 127 6.30 8.93 -5.19
C LEU A 127 6.05 8.07 -3.95
N VAL A 128 7.06 7.35 -3.49
CA VAL A 128 6.96 6.51 -2.30
C VAL A 128 8.11 6.84 -1.36
N PHE A 129 7.93 6.60 -0.06
CA PHE A 129 8.92 6.95 0.95
C PHE A 129 10.02 5.92 1.10
N SER A 130 9.72 4.65 0.90
CA SER A 130 10.71 3.58 1.02
C SER A 130 11.43 3.33 -0.29
N ASP A 131 12.68 2.87 -0.22
CA ASP A 131 13.39 2.43 -1.41
C ASP A 131 12.89 1.04 -1.78
N ILE A 132 11.70 1.00 -2.38
CA ILE A 132 11.04 -0.27 -2.67
C ILE A 132 11.74 -1.07 -3.77
N GLN A 133 12.49 -0.40 -4.66
CA GLN A 133 13.25 -1.10 -5.68
C GLN A 133 14.35 -1.93 -5.06
N LYS A 134 15.05 -1.37 -4.07
CA LYS A 134 16.09 -2.10 -3.35
C LYS A 134 15.50 -3.25 -2.55
N ILE A 135 14.41 -3.00 -1.83
CA ILE A 135 13.74 -4.03 -1.03
C ILE A 135 13.26 -5.16 -1.95
N TYR A 136 12.65 -4.82 -3.07
CA TYR A 136 12.19 -5.80 -4.05
C TYR A 136 13.35 -6.65 -4.57
N THR A 137 14.45 -6.02 -4.94
CA THR A 137 15.63 -6.72 -5.46
C THR A 137 16.19 -7.68 -4.43
N ASP A 138 16.27 -7.25 -3.17
CA ASP A 138 16.79 -8.08 -2.09
C ASP A 138 15.87 -9.28 -1.84
N LEU A 139 14.54 -9.08 -1.88
CA LEU A 139 13.58 -10.17 -1.70
C LEU A 139 13.61 -11.17 -2.86
N ALA A 140 13.73 -10.68 -4.08
CA ALA A 140 13.83 -11.55 -5.24
C ALA A 140 15.09 -12.41 -5.18
N ALA A 141 16.19 -11.84 -4.70
CA ALA A 141 17.44 -12.57 -4.51
C ALA A 141 17.28 -13.67 -3.46
N GLU A 142 16.54 -13.41 -2.37
CA GLU A 142 16.25 -14.43 -1.36
C GLU A 142 15.44 -15.58 -1.92
N LEU A 143 14.52 -15.30 -2.86
CA LEU A 143 13.70 -16.33 -3.49
C LEU A 143 14.49 -17.19 -4.48
N HIS A 144 15.55 -16.65 -5.05
CA HIS A 144 16.35 -17.32 -6.08
C HIS A 144 17.84 -17.26 -5.74
N PRO A 145 18.27 -17.89 -4.62
CA PRO A 145 19.67 -17.82 -4.19
C PRO A 145 20.65 -18.39 -5.20
N GLU A 146 20.21 -19.33 -6.04
CA GLU A 146 21.05 -19.94 -7.06
C GLU A 146 21.40 -19.00 -8.22
N GLN A 147 20.75 -17.83 -8.29
CA GLN A 147 20.99 -16.84 -9.32
C GLN A 147 21.96 -15.73 -8.89
N GLN A 148 22.50 -15.84 -7.69
CA GLN A 148 23.40 -14.82 -7.16
C GLN A 148 24.85 -15.06 -7.54
#